data_b4ba236b2f09b14a218b9aabfe999d8e
#
_entry.id   b4ba236b2f09b14a218b9aabfe999d8e
#
_cell.length_a   1.000
_cell.length_b   1.000
_cell.length_c   1.000
_cell.angle_alpha   90.00
_cell.angle_beta   90.00
_cell.angle_gamma   90.00
#
_symmetry.space_group_name_H-M   'P 1'
#
loop_
_entity.id
_entity.type
_entity.pdbx_description
1 polymer ?
#
loop_
_entity_poly.entity_id
_entity_poly.type
_entity_poly.pdbx_seq_one_letter_code
_entity_poly.pdbx_strand_id
1 'polypeptide(L)'
;EVQGADKVPAALNHTAKDIDGKDVNLEKYEGRVLLVVNLASRWGRTPQYLQLQALHAKYNTKGLSVLGFPCNQFGLQEPGTDAEIKEFCTAKYSVAFDLFSKVDVNGDQAHGFYKHLTAQSTSPKEAGKVSWNFEKFLIDRSGTVIARFDGKVKPNSAELVKLIEQHLAK
;
A
#
# COMPACT_ATOMS: atom_id res chain seq x y z
N GLU A 1 25.56 -17.21 24.43
CA GLU A 1 25.29 -16.51 23.16
C GLU A 1 23.86 -16.00 23.21
N VAL A 2 23.69 -14.70 23.34
CA VAL A 2 22.40 -14.06 23.24
C VAL A 2 22.00 -14.15 21.75
N GLN A 3 21.05 -14.98 21.40
CA GLN A 3 20.44 -14.95 20.09
C GLN A 3 19.91 -13.54 19.88
N GLY A 4 20.46 -12.85 18.86
CA GLY A 4 20.05 -11.49 18.53
C GLY A 4 18.54 -11.45 18.33
N ALA A 5 17.89 -10.46 18.96
CA ALA A 5 16.46 -10.20 18.73
C ALA A 5 16.25 -10.13 17.21
N ASP A 6 15.21 -10.81 16.70
CA ASP A 6 14.85 -10.79 15.29
C ASP A 6 14.71 -9.33 14.86
N LYS A 7 15.56 -8.92 13.92
CA LYS A 7 15.62 -7.53 13.48
C LYS A 7 14.40 -7.22 12.63
N VAL A 8 13.69 -6.15 12.97
CA VAL A 8 12.54 -5.69 12.18
C VAL A 8 12.95 -5.46 10.73
N PRO A 9 12.23 -6.04 9.75
CA PRO A 9 12.51 -5.76 8.34
C PRO A 9 12.51 -4.26 8.06
N ALA A 10 13.48 -3.79 7.25
CA ALA A 10 13.66 -2.36 6.98
C ALA A 10 12.39 -1.69 6.42
N ALA A 11 11.63 -2.41 5.58
CA ALA A 11 10.37 -1.90 5.03
C ALA A 11 9.33 -1.62 6.13
N LEU A 12 9.34 -2.37 7.23
CA LEU A 12 8.36 -2.26 8.31
C LEU A 12 8.85 -1.42 9.49
N ASN A 13 10.08 -0.92 9.44
CA ASN A 13 10.65 -0.07 10.49
C ASN A 13 10.24 1.39 10.29
N HIS A 14 8.93 1.63 10.23
CA HIS A 14 8.34 2.94 10.05
C HIS A 14 7.05 3.05 10.86
N THR A 15 6.73 4.28 11.26
CA THR A 15 5.43 4.62 11.86
C THR A 15 4.67 5.52 10.90
N ALA A 16 3.39 5.25 10.70
CA ALA A 16 2.51 6.07 9.88
C ALA A 16 1.23 6.38 10.67
N LYS A 17 0.58 7.50 10.36
CA LYS A 17 -0.74 7.79 10.93
C LYS A 17 -1.81 7.08 10.09
N ASP A 18 -2.76 6.44 10.76
CA ASP A 18 -3.96 5.96 10.08
C ASP A 18 -4.88 7.12 9.68
N ILE A 19 -5.96 6.82 8.96
CA ILE A 19 -6.89 7.84 8.47
C ILE A 19 -7.58 8.60 9.61
N ASP A 20 -7.63 8.04 10.81
CA ASP A 20 -8.18 8.68 12.01
C ASP A 20 -7.12 9.47 12.80
N GLY A 21 -5.89 9.55 12.30
CA GLY A 21 -4.79 10.30 12.91
C GLY A 21 -4.03 9.56 14.01
N LYS A 22 -4.27 8.28 14.21
CA LYS A 22 -3.57 7.46 15.21
C LYS A 22 -2.27 6.93 14.66
N ASP A 23 -1.23 6.90 15.47
CA ASP A 23 0.05 6.33 15.10
C ASP A 23 -0.06 4.80 14.98
N VAL A 24 0.45 4.28 13.86
CA VAL A 24 0.52 2.84 13.56
C VAL A 24 1.97 2.48 13.31
N ASN A 25 2.51 1.59 14.14
CA ASN A 25 3.81 0.99 13.88
C ASN A 25 3.62 -0.11 12.83
N LEU A 26 4.30 0.00 11.68
CA LEU A 26 4.15 -0.94 10.57
C LEU A 26 4.70 -2.33 10.90
N GLU A 27 5.45 -2.48 11.99
CA GLU A 27 5.87 -3.81 12.49
C GLU A 27 4.67 -4.74 12.75
N LYS A 28 3.49 -4.19 13.04
CA LYS A 28 2.27 -5.01 13.24
C LYS A 28 1.92 -5.88 12.05
N TYR A 29 2.42 -5.54 10.85
CA TYR A 29 2.17 -6.31 9.63
C TYR A 29 3.22 -7.39 9.37
N GLU A 30 4.18 -7.58 10.26
CA GLU A 30 5.22 -8.60 10.12
C GLU A 30 4.60 -9.99 9.92
N GLY A 31 5.13 -10.74 8.97
CA GLY A 31 4.62 -12.06 8.61
C GLY A 31 3.44 -12.06 7.64
N ARG A 32 2.91 -10.91 7.27
CA ARG A 32 1.83 -10.77 6.30
C ARG A 32 2.36 -10.39 4.92
N VAL A 33 1.60 -10.71 3.89
CA VAL A 33 1.81 -10.18 2.54
C VAL A 33 1.12 -8.82 2.47
N LEU A 34 1.81 -7.79 2.00
CA LEU A 34 1.28 -6.43 1.95
C LEU A 34 1.17 -5.94 0.52
N LEU A 35 0.02 -5.41 0.17
CA LEU A 35 -0.20 -4.64 -1.06
C LEU A 35 -0.37 -3.17 -0.70
N VAL A 36 0.64 -2.36 -1.04
CA VAL A 36 0.70 -0.94 -0.71
C VAL A 36 0.33 -0.11 -1.92
N VAL A 37 -0.64 0.78 -1.79
CA VAL A 37 -1.21 1.55 -2.91
C VAL A 37 -1.38 3.00 -2.53
N ASN A 38 -0.94 3.92 -3.39
CA ASN A 38 -1.25 5.34 -3.24
C ASN A 38 -2.59 5.65 -3.91
N LEU A 39 -3.49 6.25 -3.14
CA LEU A 39 -4.91 6.38 -3.49
C LEU A 39 -5.27 7.80 -3.95
N ALA A 40 -6.30 7.89 -4.79
CA ALA A 40 -6.93 9.14 -5.18
C ALA A 40 -8.44 8.96 -5.36
N SER A 41 -9.24 9.92 -4.85
CA SER A 41 -10.70 9.87 -4.86
C SER A 41 -11.33 10.50 -6.11
N ARG A 42 -10.55 11.27 -6.88
CA ARG A 42 -11.04 12.05 -8.05
C ARG A 42 -10.26 11.73 -9.31
N TRP A 43 -10.25 10.47 -9.70
CA TRP A 43 -9.45 10.03 -10.84
C TRP A 43 -10.15 8.89 -11.63
N GLY A 44 -9.77 8.74 -12.93
CA GLY A 44 -10.29 7.67 -13.77
C GLY A 44 -9.98 6.25 -13.29
N ARG A 45 -8.95 6.08 -12.45
CA ARG A 45 -8.59 4.80 -11.82
C ARG A 45 -9.25 4.57 -10.47
N THR A 46 -10.00 5.55 -9.96
CA THR A 46 -10.72 5.44 -8.68
C THR A 46 -11.58 4.18 -8.59
N PRO A 47 -12.22 3.66 -9.67
CA PRO A 47 -12.91 2.38 -9.62
C PRO A 47 -12.06 1.19 -9.18
N GLN A 48 -10.72 1.30 -9.20
CA GLN A 48 -9.83 0.26 -8.66
C GLN A 48 -10.05 0.02 -7.15
N TYR A 49 -10.67 0.93 -6.43
CA TYR A 49 -11.09 0.69 -5.04
C TYR A 49 -11.94 -0.57 -4.89
N LEU A 50 -12.82 -0.84 -5.86
CA LEU A 50 -13.65 -2.06 -5.84
C LEU A 50 -12.80 -3.32 -5.86
N GLN A 51 -11.77 -3.33 -6.69
CA GLN A 51 -10.88 -4.48 -6.84
C GLN A 51 -9.94 -4.63 -5.64
N LEU A 52 -9.46 -3.52 -5.08
CA LEU A 52 -8.67 -3.55 -3.84
C LEU A 52 -9.50 -4.09 -2.68
N GLN A 53 -10.75 -3.64 -2.54
CA GLN A 53 -11.65 -4.15 -1.51
C GLN A 53 -11.97 -5.64 -1.71
N ALA A 54 -12.13 -6.08 -2.96
CA ALA A 54 -12.34 -7.49 -3.28
C ALA A 54 -11.14 -8.36 -2.87
N LEU A 55 -9.91 -7.89 -3.11
CA LEU A 55 -8.71 -8.58 -2.65
C LEU A 55 -8.66 -8.67 -1.12
N HIS A 56 -8.98 -7.58 -0.44
CA HIS A 56 -9.05 -7.57 1.02
C HIS A 56 -10.08 -8.59 1.53
N ALA A 57 -11.30 -8.57 0.98
CA ALA A 57 -12.35 -9.48 1.40
C ALA A 57 -11.98 -10.96 1.21
N LYS A 58 -11.27 -11.27 0.10
CA LYS A 58 -10.93 -12.64 -0.25
C LYS A 58 -9.71 -13.16 0.53
N TYR A 59 -8.70 -12.34 0.74
CA TYR A 59 -7.38 -12.80 1.21
C TYR A 59 -6.96 -12.30 2.59
N ASN A 60 -7.71 -11.40 3.22
CA ASN A 60 -7.33 -10.85 4.53
C ASN A 60 -7.12 -11.95 5.58
N THR A 61 -8.05 -12.89 5.68
CA THR A 61 -7.93 -14.02 6.62
C THR A 61 -6.82 -14.99 6.25
N LYS A 62 -6.33 -14.93 5.01
CA LYS A 62 -5.23 -15.79 4.52
C LYS A 62 -3.86 -15.14 4.68
N GLY A 63 -3.81 -13.90 5.17
CA GLY A 63 -2.57 -13.21 5.46
C GLY A 63 -2.24 -11.99 4.59
N LEU A 64 -3.17 -11.52 3.72
CA LEU A 64 -2.98 -10.30 2.97
C LEU A 64 -3.49 -9.08 3.74
N SER A 65 -2.69 -8.02 3.77
CA SER A 65 -3.15 -6.68 4.15
C SER A 65 -3.00 -5.73 2.97
N VAL A 66 -4.07 -5.00 2.66
CA VAL A 66 -4.02 -3.89 1.70
C VAL A 66 -3.84 -2.61 2.49
N LEU A 67 -2.80 -1.83 2.18
CA LEU A 67 -2.47 -0.58 2.85
C LEU A 67 -2.67 0.57 1.87
N GLY A 68 -3.66 1.40 2.11
CA GLY A 68 -4.00 2.52 1.23
C GLY A 68 -3.52 3.86 1.79
N PHE A 69 -2.68 4.55 1.02
CA PHE A 69 -2.12 5.86 1.36
C PHE A 69 -2.66 6.93 0.40
N PRO A 70 -3.61 7.78 0.81
CA PRO A 70 -4.03 8.90 -0.01
C PRO A 70 -2.86 9.84 -0.33
N CYS A 71 -2.79 10.32 -1.57
CA CYS A 71 -1.73 11.21 -2.01
C CYS A 71 -2.27 12.22 -3.04
N ASN A 72 -2.00 13.52 -2.82
CA ASN A 72 -2.50 14.60 -3.68
C ASN A 72 -1.46 15.09 -4.70
N GLN A 73 -0.33 14.40 -4.87
CA GLN A 73 0.75 14.85 -5.74
C GLN A 73 0.50 14.64 -7.24
N PHE A 74 -0.52 13.86 -7.61
CA PHE A 74 -0.76 13.48 -9.00
C PHE A 74 -2.03 14.14 -9.52
N GLY A 75 -1.87 15.27 -10.20
CA GLY A 75 -2.96 16.02 -10.78
C GLY A 75 -3.94 16.60 -9.76
N LEU A 76 -3.52 16.74 -8.49
CA LEU A 76 -4.36 17.24 -7.39
C LEU A 76 -5.69 16.47 -7.27
N GLN A 77 -5.63 15.14 -7.42
CA GLN A 77 -6.82 14.29 -7.48
C GLN A 77 -7.21 13.66 -6.13
N GLU A 78 -6.54 14.09 -5.05
CA GLU A 78 -6.88 13.74 -3.66
C GLU A 78 -6.89 15.00 -2.77
N PRO A 79 -7.70 16.03 -3.09
CA PRO A 79 -7.64 17.30 -2.36
C PRO A 79 -8.37 17.30 -1.02
N GLY A 80 -9.19 16.30 -0.74
CA GLY A 80 -9.98 16.21 0.48
C GLY A 80 -9.17 16.04 1.75
N THR A 81 -9.81 16.29 2.89
CA THR A 81 -9.26 15.97 4.21
C THR A 81 -9.28 14.45 4.44
N ASP A 82 -8.55 13.99 5.43
CA ASP A 82 -8.56 12.57 5.80
C ASP A 82 -9.99 12.10 6.15
N ALA A 83 -10.77 12.90 6.85
CA ALA A 83 -12.16 12.59 7.18
C ALA A 83 -13.04 12.46 5.92
N GLU A 84 -12.90 13.38 4.97
CA GLU A 84 -13.64 13.35 3.70
C GLU A 84 -13.23 12.13 2.85
N ILE A 85 -11.95 11.78 2.82
CA ILE A 85 -11.44 10.60 2.10
C ILE A 85 -12.00 9.33 2.73
N LYS A 86 -11.98 9.22 4.06
CA LYS A 86 -12.54 8.08 4.78
C LYS A 86 -14.03 7.89 4.46
N GLU A 87 -14.80 8.97 4.51
CA GLU A 87 -16.23 8.94 4.18
C GLU A 87 -16.47 8.50 2.74
N PHE A 88 -15.73 9.05 1.80
CA PHE A 88 -15.80 8.66 0.38
C PHE A 88 -15.53 7.16 0.18
N CYS A 89 -14.44 6.65 0.76
CA CYS A 89 -14.06 5.24 0.64
C CYS A 89 -15.11 4.32 1.25
N THR A 90 -15.64 4.68 2.40
CA THR A 90 -16.64 3.88 3.12
C THR A 90 -18.00 3.91 2.41
N ALA A 91 -18.49 5.10 2.06
CA ALA A 91 -19.81 5.26 1.48
C ALA A 91 -19.90 4.74 0.05
N LYS A 92 -18.89 4.96 -0.79
CA LYS A 92 -18.93 4.61 -2.20
C LYS A 92 -18.44 3.20 -2.51
N TYR A 93 -17.41 2.73 -1.79
CA TYR A 93 -16.76 1.46 -2.10
C TYR A 93 -16.76 0.46 -0.96
N SER A 94 -17.36 0.80 0.18
CA SER A 94 -17.39 -0.06 1.39
C SER A 94 -16.00 -0.54 1.79
N VAL A 95 -15.00 0.33 1.70
CA VAL A 95 -13.61 -0.02 1.99
C VAL A 95 -13.46 -0.45 3.44
N ALA A 96 -12.89 -1.64 3.65
CA ALA A 96 -12.57 -2.21 4.95
C ALA A 96 -11.08 -2.50 5.11
N PHE A 97 -10.27 -2.32 4.06
CA PHE A 97 -8.82 -2.42 4.20
C PHE A 97 -8.25 -1.19 4.91
N ASP A 98 -6.99 -1.27 5.36
CA ASP A 98 -6.37 -0.25 6.19
C ASP A 98 -6.08 1.03 5.39
N LEU A 99 -6.70 2.13 5.82
CA LEU A 99 -6.48 3.46 5.26
C LEU A 99 -5.56 4.26 6.18
N PHE A 100 -4.63 4.97 5.56
CA PHE A 100 -3.69 5.85 6.26
C PHE A 100 -3.99 7.32 5.95
N SER A 101 -3.44 8.20 6.78
CA SER A 101 -3.48 9.65 6.57
C SER A 101 -2.76 10.02 5.28
N LYS A 102 -3.23 11.05 4.61
CA LYS A 102 -2.64 11.55 3.36
C LYS A 102 -1.15 11.83 3.56
N VAL A 103 -0.33 11.38 2.60
CA VAL A 103 1.11 11.56 2.59
C VAL A 103 1.61 12.01 1.22
N ASP A 104 2.83 12.54 1.19
CA ASP A 104 3.61 12.62 -0.04
C ASP A 104 4.37 11.31 -0.24
N VAL A 105 4.46 10.88 -1.48
CA VAL A 105 5.16 9.64 -1.88
C VAL A 105 6.44 9.92 -2.66
N ASN A 106 6.60 11.14 -3.17
CA ASN A 106 7.78 11.60 -3.91
C ASN A 106 8.32 12.89 -3.30
N GLY A 107 9.61 13.16 -3.53
CA GLY A 107 10.29 14.38 -3.11
C GLY A 107 10.82 14.31 -1.68
N ASP A 108 11.37 15.45 -1.22
CA ASP A 108 12.04 15.53 0.09
C ASP A 108 11.08 15.34 1.26
N GLN A 109 9.80 15.66 1.07
CA GLN A 109 8.76 15.51 2.09
C GLN A 109 8.04 14.16 2.03
N ALA A 110 8.49 13.24 1.18
CA ALA A 110 7.90 11.92 1.09
C ALA A 110 8.00 11.18 2.43
N HIS A 111 6.95 10.43 2.76
CA HIS A 111 6.94 9.59 3.94
C HIS A 111 8.08 8.58 3.89
N GLY A 112 8.75 8.34 5.02
CA GLY A 112 9.91 7.43 5.09
C GLY A 112 9.64 6.04 4.55
N PHE A 113 8.44 5.52 4.75
CA PHE A 113 8.01 4.25 4.18
C PHE A 113 8.09 4.27 2.64
N TYR A 114 7.56 5.31 2.00
CA TYR A 114 7.63 5.44 0.55
C TYR A 114 9.04 5.73 0.04
N LYS A 115 9.87 6.44 0.79
CA LYS A 115 11.30 6.59 0.45
C LYS A 115 11.99 5.23 0.38
N HIS A 116 11.68 4.35 1.32
CA HIS A 116 12.21 2.98 1.31
C HIS A 116 11.68 2.19 0.10
N LEU A 117 10.35 2.20 -0.12
CA LEU A 117 9.73 1.44 -1.21
C LEU A 117 10.27 1.82 -2.58
N THR A 118 10.37 3.12 -2.86
CA THR A 118 10.79 3.63 -4.17
C THR A 118 12.27 3.44 -4.46
N ALA A 119 13.08 3.19 -3.45
CA ALA A 119 14.51 2.93 -3.58
C ALA A 119 14.82 1.45 -3.89
N GLN A 120 13.85 0.55 -3.73
CA GLN A 120 14.08 -0.88 -3.92
C GLN A 120 14.10 -1.27 -5.39
N SER A 121 15.01 -2.17 -5.74
CA SER A 121 15.04 -2.79 -7.07
C SER A 121 13.90 -3.78 -7.17
N THR A 122 12.97 -3.55 -8.08
CA THR A 122 11.74 -4.35 -8.24
C THR A 122 11.43 -4.59 -9.70
N SER A 123 10.49 -5.50 -9.96
CA SER A 123 9.91 -5.76 -11.27
C SER A 123 8.40 -5.97 -11.15
N PRO A 124 7.61 -5.83 -12.20
CA PRO A 124 7.99 -5.37 -13.56
C PRO A 124 8.41 -3.91 -13.63
N LYS A 125 8.09 -3.08 -12.62
CA LYS A 125 8.53 -1.69 -12.56
C LYS A 125 9.76 -1.55 -11.67
N GLU A 126 10.77 -0.85 -12.17
CA GLU A 126 12.03 -0.62 -11.46
C GLU A 126 11.94 0.47 -10.40
N ALA A 127 13.04 0.62 -9.61
CA ALA A 127 13.20 1.69 -8.64
C ALA A 127 13.05 3.08 -9.26
N GLY A 128 12.61 4.03 -8.47
CA GLY A 128 12.41 5.42 -8.88
C GLY A 128 11.10 5.98 -8.37
N LYS A 129 10.79 7.20 -8.78
CA LYS A 129 9.58 7.91 -8.37
C LYS A 129 8.31 7.14 -8.69
N VAL A 130 7.31 7.27 -7.81
CA VAL A 130 5.94 6.88 -8.13
C VAL A 130 5.46 7.74 -9.28
N SER A 131 4.94 7.12 -10.35
CA SER A 131 4.61 7.82 -11.59
C SER A 131 3.23 8.48 -11.57
N TRP A 132 2.27 7.85 -10.90
CA TRP A 132 0.89 8.33 -10.87
C TRP A 132 0.07 7.65 -9.78
N ASN A 133 -1.21 7.96 -9.71
CA ASN A 133 -2.17 7.36 -8.78
C ASN A 133 -2.27 5.83 -8.95
N PHE A 134 -2.53 5.12 -7.88
CA PHE A 134 -2.76 3.67 -7.82
C PHE A 134 -1.57 2.81 -8.24
N GLU A 135 -0.35 3.28 -8.08
CA GLU A 135 0.84 2.43 -8.18
C GLU A 135 0.88 1.45 -7.01
N LYS A 136 1.29 0.21 -7.25
CA LYS A 136 1.24 -0.86 -6.26
C LYS A 136 2.62 -1.40 -5.97
N PHE A 137 2.90 -1.61 -4.68
CA PHE A 137 4.07 -2.34 -4.19
C PHE A 137 3.61 -3.60 -3.49
N LEU A 138 4.27 -4.72 -3.73
CA LEU A 138 4.01 -5.97 -3.04
C LEU A 138 5.18 -6.31 -2.12
N ILE A 139 4.89 -6.56 -0.85
CA ILE A 139 5.87 -6.94 0.18
C ILE A 139 5.52 -8.36 0.64
N ASP A 140 6.50 -9.24 0.65
CA ASP A 140 6.31 -10.62 1.07
C ASP A 140 6.30 -10.78 2.61
N ARG A 141 6.10 -12.00 3.07
CA ARG A 141 6.01 -12.30 4.52
C ARG A 141 7.30 -12.02 5.28
N SER A 142 8.44 -11.97 4.59
CA SER A 142 9.74 -11.62 5.19
C SER A 142 9.98 -10.12 5.29
N GLY A 143 9.07 -9.30 4.75
CA GLY A 143 9.22 -7.85 4.69
C GLY A 143 10.04 -7.36 3.50
N THR A 144 10.32 -8.22 2.52
CA THR A 144 11.03 -7.86 1.29
C THR A 144 10.06 -7.28 0.27
N VAL A 145 10.41 -6.14 -0.31
CA VAL A 145 9.66 -5.54 -1.43
C VAL A 145 9.99 -6.34 -2.69
N ILE A 146 9.06 -7.16 -3.16
CA ILE A 146 9.31 -8.15 -4.21
C ILE A 146 8.81 -7.75 -5.59
N ALA A 147 7.85 -6.83 -5.67
CA ALA A 147 7.26 -6.42 -6.93
C ALA A 147 6.69 -5.01 -6.86
N ARG A 148 6.61 -4.38 -8.02
CA ARG A 148 6.05 -3.05 -8.19
C ARG A 148 5.30 -2.98 -9.51
N PHE A 149 4.08 -2.46 -9.49
CA PHE A 149 3.20 -2.39 -10.66
C PHE A 149 2.76 -0.94 -10.89
N ASP A 150 2.79 -0.53 -12.15
CA ASP A 150 2.26 0.77 -12.57
C ASP A 150 0.78 0.93 -12.18
N GLY A 151 0.34 2.17 -11.97
CA GLY A 151 -1.03 2.46 -11.55
C GLY A 151 -2.12 1.96 -12.50
N LYS A 152 -1.83 1.81 -13.79
CA LYS A 152 -2.79 1.27 -14.77
C LYS A 152 -3.02 -0.25 -14.65
N VAL A 153 -2.13 -0.97 -13.97
CA VAL A 153 -2.33 -2.39 -13.70
C VAL A 153 -3.41 -2.55 -12.65
N LYS A 154 -4.52 -3.19 -13.03
CA LYS A 154 -5.66 -3.36 -12.12
C LYS A 154 -5.34 -4.36 -11.01
N PRO A 155 -5.86 -4.15 -9.79
CA PRO A 155 -5.62 -5.08 -8.67
C PRO A 155 -6.05 -6.53 -8.94
N ASN A 156 -7.00 -6.74 -9.83
CA ASN A 156 -7.47 -8.08 -10.23
C ASN A 156 -6.73 -8.64 -11.44
N SER A 157 -5.63 -8.02 -11.89
CA SER A 157 -4.84 -8.57 -12.99
C SER A 157 -4.30 -9.96 -12.63
N ALA A 158 -4.25 -10.86 -13.61
CA ALA A 158 -3.81 -12.23 -13.39
C ALA A 158 -2.38 -12.30 -12.82
N GLU A 159 -1.48 -11.44 -13.29
CA GLU A 159 -0.10 -11.37 -12.84
C GLU A 159 0.00 -11.00 -11.35
N LEU A 160 -0.70 -9.95 -10.92
CA LEU A 160 -0.66 -9.50 -9.53
C LEU A 160 -1.33 -10.53 -8.60
N VAL A 161 -2.49 -11.03 -8.95
CA VAL A 161 -3.21 -12.04 -8.16
C VAL A 161 -2.38 -13.31 -8.00
N LYS A 162 -1.74 -13.77 -9.07
CA LYS A 162 -0.85 -14.94 -9.03
C LYS A 162 0.30 -14.75 -8.05
N LEU A 163 0.96 -13.59 -8.08
CA LEU A 163 2.04 -13.26 -7.12
C LEU A 163 1.53 -13.24 -5.68
N ILE A 164 0.39 -12.61 -5.42
CA ILE A 164 -0.23 -12.58 -4.09
C ILE A 164 -0.46 -14.02 -3.61
N GLU A 165 -1.10 -14.86 -4.41
CA GLU A 165 -1.41 -16.25 -4.03
C GLU A 165 -0.14 -17.07 -3.78
N GLN A 166 0.89 -16.91 -4.61
CA GLN A 166 2.17 -17.60 -4.44
C GLN A 166 2.83 -17.24 -3.11
N HIS A 167 2.83 -15.97 -2.72
CA HIS A 167 3.45 -15.52 -1.48
C HIS A 167 2.59 -15.78 -0.24
N LEU A 168 1.27 -15.83 -0.39
CA LEU A 168 0.39 -16.28 0.70
C LEU A 168 0.58 -17.76 1.04
N ALA A 169 0.95 -18.59 0.05
CA ALA A 169 1.17 -20.02 0.22
C ALA A 169 2.49 -20.38 0.92
N LYS A 170 3.38 -19.43 1.12
CA LYS A 170 4.71 -19.65 1.71
C LYS A 170 4.72 -19.61 3.24
#